data_36a580003cd12447331c06874fd69d16
#
_entry.id   36a580003cd12447331c06874fd69d16
#
_cell.length_a   1.000
_cell.length_b   1.000
_cell.length_c   1.000
_cell.angle_alpha   90.00
_cell.angle_beta   90.00
_cell.angle_gamma   90.00
#
_symmetry.space_group_name_H-M   'P 1'
#
loop_
_entity.id
_entity.type
_entity.pdbx_description
1 polymer ?
#
loop_
_entity_poly.entity_id
_entity_poly.type
_entity_poly.pdbx_seq_one_letter_code
_entity_poly.pdbx_strand_id
1 'polypeptide(L)'
;NYRIYALKDMDGDFRFSQKGEMIAFSQEIIQPYAFQDVRQDTLWADSLHFDTIRDVRFTHFLPDNILLLAFTESGQPRHLLKTQRDVHEWFKIYFTAPSDTMPLIQGVGFDAKKALLVSPSKGNDTITCWVRDTTLLRDTLSVICTYDATDDSTGLRFLKTDTLTMRSKLTLARKKLQEEERMENWEKQRKRRHK
;
A
#
# COMPACT_ATOMS: atom_id res chain seq x y z
N ASN A 1 -11.88 6.94 34.37
CA ASN A 1 -10.95 6.56 33.29
C ASN A 1 -11.68 6.67 31.96
N TYR A 2 -11.14 7.45 31.02
CA TYR A 2 -11.77 7.73 29.73
C TYR A 2 -10.81 7.40 28.59
N ARG A 3 -11.37 6.94 27.46
CA ARG A 3 -10.70 6.93 26.17
C ARG A 3 -11.34 8.03 25.33
N ILE A 4 -10.51 8.82 24.66
CA ILE A 4 -10.98 9.93 23.84
C ILE A 4 -10.85 9.55 22.37
N TYR A 5 -11.94 9.78 21.64
CA TYR A 5 -12.03 9.63 20.20
C TYR A 5 -12.53 10.94 19.60
N ALA A 6 -12.05 11.28 18.44
CA ALA A 6 -12.58 12.39 17.65
C ALA A 6 -12.92 11.88 16.25
N LEU A 7 -14.05 12.27 15.73
CA LEU A 7 -14.54 11.92 14.40
C LEU A 7 -14.90 13.20 13.67
N LYS A 8 -14.38 13.38 12.46
CA LYS A 8 -14.89 14.34 11.51
C LYS A 8 -15.99 13.67 10.71
N ASP A 9 -17.18 13.69 11.27
CA ASP A 9 -18.40 13.14 10.70
C ASP A 9 -18.83 13.98 9.50
N MET A 10 -18.97 13.37 8.33
CA MET A 10 -19.32 14.07 7.08
C MET A 10 -20.81 13.95 6.75
N ASP A 11 -21.49 12.96 7.26
CA ASP A 11 -22.90 12.68 6.95
C ASP A 11 -23.84 12.87 8.16
N GLY A 12 -23.30 13.11 9.36
CA GLY A 12 -24.05 13.40 10.57
C GLY A 12 -24.68 12.17 11.24
N ASP A 13 -24.15 10.98 10.97
CA ASP A 13 -24.65 9.73 11.56
C ASP A 13 -24.02 9.37 12.92
N PHE A 14 -23.04 10.17 13.36
CA PHE A 14 -22.25 9.99 14.59
C PHE A 14 -21.49 8.67 14.67
N ARG A 15 -21.11 8.13 13.53
CA ARG A 15 -20.36 6.88 13.39
C ARG A 15 -19.26 7.03 12.36
N PHE A 16 -18.19 6.27 12.52
CA PHE A 16 -17.21 6.12 11.47
C PHE A 16 -17.77 5.13 10.43
N SER A 17 -18.41 5.65 9.41
CA SER A 17 -19.12 4.89 8.38
C SER A 17 -18.46 4.97 7.00
N GLN A 18 -17.72 6.06 6.74
CA GLN A 18 -17.12 6.32 5.44
C GLN A 18 -15.60 6.44 5.54
N LYS A 19 -14.88 5.88 4.56
CA LYS A 19 -13.41 5.95 4.48
C LYS A 19 -12.85 7.37 4.33
N GLY A 20 -13.68 8.31 3.87
CA GLY A 20 -13.32 9.72 3.76
C GLY A 20 -13.33 10.48 5.08
N GLU A 21 -13.94 9.94 6.10
CA GLU A 21 -13.99 10.53 7.43
C GLU A 21 -12.65 10.43 8.13
N MET A 22 -12.32 11.49 8.87
CA MET A 22 -11.11 11.49 9.68
C MET A 22 -11.45 11.02 11.09
N ILE A 23 -10.65 10.11 11.60
CA ILE A 23 -10.74 9.62 12.98
C ILE A 23 -9.43 9.90 13.72
N ALA A 24 -9.56 10.19 15.01
CA ALA A 24 -8.43 10.29 15.92
C ALA A 24 -8.76 9.61 17.25
N PHE A 25 -7.78 9.04 17.90
CA PHE A 25 -7.97 8.40 19.21
C PHE A 25 -6.72 8.50 20.07
N SER A 26 -6.94 8.53 21.39
CA SER A 26 -5.87 8.42 22.37
C SER A 26 -5.57 6.94 22.66
N GLN A 27 -4.30 6.57 22.63
CA GLN A 27 -3.85 5.25 23.09
C GLN A 27 -3.85 5.17 24.62
N GLU A 28 -3.67 6.29 25.29
CA GLU A 28 -3.62 6.38 26.75
C GLU A 28 -5.01 6.50 27.35
N ILE A 29 -5.17 5.93 28.54
CA ILE A 29 -6.36 6.09 29.36
C ILE A 29 -6.21 7.37 30.16
N ILE A 30 -7.15 8.29 30.00
CA ILE A 30 -7.12 9.59 30.62
C ILE A 30 -7.91 9.55 31.93
N GLN A 31 -7.29 10.03 32.99
CA GLN A 31 -7.89 10.22 34.31
C GLN A 31 -8.03 11.72 34.56
N PRO A 32 -9.21 12.32 34.37
CA PRO A 32 -9.38 13.73 34.65
C PRO A 32 -9.35 13.98 36.14
N TYR A 33 -8.73 15.06 36.52
CA TYR A 33 -8.76 15.60 37.88
C TYR A 33 -8.85 17.13 37.86
N ALA A 34 -9.23 17.68 39.00
CA ALA A 34 -9.40 19.15 39.13
C ALA A 34 -8.78 19.61 40.43
N PHE A 35 -8.23 20.82 40.44
CA PHE A 35 -7.74 21.50 41.61
C PHE A 35 -8.02 23.01 41.53
N GLN A 36 -7.96 23.67 42.70
CA GLN A 36 -8.11 25.11 42.75
C GLN A 36 -6.78 25.77 42.37
N ASP A 37 -6.85 26.70 41.46
CA ASP A 37 -5.70 27.47 40.99
C ASP A 37 -6.05 28.98 41.01
N VAL A 38 -5.04 29.82 40.83
CA VAL A 38 -5.19 31.27 40.82
C VAL A 38 -4.59 31.82 39.56
N ARG A 39 -5.36 32.60 38.80
CA ARG A 39 -4.88 33.36 37.65
C ARG A 39 -4.99 34.85 37.86
N GLN A 40 -4.10 35.58 37.22
CA GLN A 40 -4.19 37.03 37.16
C GLN A 40 -5.11 37.46 36.01
N ASP A 41 -6.15 38.18 36.34
CA ASP A 41 -7.06 38.81 35.40
C ASP A 41 -6.80 40.32 35.35
N THR A 42 -6.62 40.86 34.15
CA THR A 42 -6.46 42.30 33.93
C THR A 42 -7.81 42.92 33.60
N LEU A 43 -8.25 43.84 34.42
CA LEU A 43 -9.43 44.68 34.13
C LEU A 43 -8.98 45.90 33.33
N TRP A 44 -9.61 46.12 32.19
CA TRP A 44 -9.32 47.26 31.32
C TRP A 44 -10.31 48.39 31.54
N ALA A 45 -9.80 49.61 31.75
CA ALA A 45 -10.60 50.80 31.83
C ALA A 45 -11.05 51.26 30.43
N ASP A 46 -10.15 51.12 29.45
CA ASP A 46 -10.42 51.39 28.04
C ASP A 46 -9.51 50.49 27.16
N SER A 47 -9.54 50.65 25.85
CA SER A 47 -8.77 49.83 24.90
C SER A 47 -7.24 49.94 25.01
N LEU A 48 -6.74 50.93 25.77
CA LEU A 48 -5.32 51.22 25.88
C LEU A 48 -4.80 51.20 27.32
N HIS A 49 -5.71 51.37 28.32
CA HIS A 49 -5.36 51.50 29.73
C HIS A 49 -6.02 50.41 30.54
N PHE A 50 -5.22 49.69 31.33
CA PHE A 50 -5.75 48.75 32.31
C PHE A 50 -6.05 49.49 33.61
N ASP A 51 -7.13 49.08 34.28
CA ASP A 51 -7.56 49.64 35.56
C ASP A 51 -6.84 48.93 36.70
N THR A 52 -6.96 47.63 36.77
CA THR A 52 -6.37 46.87 37.86
C THR A 52 -6.07 45.42 37.44
N ILE A 53 -5.13 44.79 38.14
CA ILE A 53 -4.81 43.37 38.03
C ILE A 53 -5.27 42.71 39.33
N ARG A 54 -6.09 41.71 39.24
CA ARG A 54 -6.58 40.95 40.39
C ARG A 54 -6.35 39.46 40.25
N ASP A 55 -6.11 38.81 41.36
CA ASP A 55 -6.02 37.37 41.45
C ASP A 55 -7.43 36.76 41.53
N VAL A 56 -7.77 35.92 40.56
CA VAL A 56 -9.06 35.23 40.51
C VAL A 56 -8.85 33.74 40.70
N ARG A 57 -9.53 33.19 41.71
CA ARG A 57 -9.54 31.74 41.92
C ARG A 57 -10.42 31.06 40.86
N PHE A 58 -9.91 29.99 40.28
CA PHE A 58 -10.65 29.17 39.33
C PHE A 58 -10.35 27.71 39.53
N THR A 59 -11.21 26.83 39.04
CA THR A 59 -10.96 25.39 39.04
C THR A 59 -10.23 25.03 37.78
N HIS A 60 -9.03 24.49 37.92
CA HIS A 60 -8.22 23.99 36.80
C HIS A 60 -8.55 22.54 36.59
N PHE A 61 -8.93 22.17 35.37
CA PHE A 61 -9.24 20.79 34.95
C PHE A 61 -8.09 20.23 34.14
N LEU A 62 -7.60 19.04 34.48
CA LEU A 62 -6.47 18.38 33.86
C LEU A 62 -6.82 16.95 33.40
N PRO A 63 -6.15 16.43 32.37
CA PRO A 63 -5.18 17.13 31.50
C PRO A 63 -5.87 18.12 30.54
N ASP A 64 -5.23 19.24 30.29
CA ASP A 64 -5.71 20.33 29.40
C ASP A 64 -4.98 20.36 28.04
N ASN A 65 -3.97 19.53 27.87
CA ASN A 65 -3.07 19.47 26.71
C ASN A 65 -3.22 18.19 25.90
N ILE A 66 -4.43 17.65 25.77
CA ILE A 66 -4.68 16.42 25.02
C ILE A 66 -4.55 16.71 23.53
N LEU A 67 -3.57 16.08 22.89
CA LEU A 67 -3.36 16.14 21.44
C LEU A 67 -3.82 14.84 20.80
N LEU A 68 -4.74 14.94 19.84
CA LEU A 68 -5.18 13.84 19.00
C LEU A 68 -4.71 14.06 17.57
N LEU A 69 -4.03 13.06 17.00
CA LEU A 69 -3.64 13.07 15.59
C LEU A 69 -4.75 12.42 14.77
N ALA A 70 -5.39 13.23 13.93
CA ALA A 70 -6.44 12.75 13.04
C ALA A 70 -5.85 12.21 11.73
N PHE A 71 -6.36 11.09 11.28
CA PHE A 71 -6.00 10.48 10.01
C PHE A 71 -7.25 10.00 9.28
N THR A 72 -7.14 9.88 7.97
CA THR A 72 -8.15 9.27 7.12
C THR A 72 -7.70 7.86 6.80
N GLU A 73 -8.60 6.88 6.80
CA GLU A 73 -8.28 5.54 6.34
C GLU A 73 -7.96 5.58 4.84
N SER A 74 -6.67 5.66 4.52
CA SER A 74 -6.18 5.67 3.14
C SER A 74 -6.20 4.25 2.55
N GLY A 75 -7.39 3.74 2.33
CA GLY A 75 -7.57 2.49 1.63
C GLY A 75 -7.71 2.72 0.14
N GLN A 76 -6.62 2.89 -0.62
CA GLN A 76 -6.73 2.73 -2.07
C GLN A 76 -7.23 1.30 -2.36
N PRO A 77 -8.28 1.17 -3.18
CA PRO A 77 -8.81 -0.15 -3.52
C PRO A 77 -7.73 -0.97 -4.22
N ARG A 78 -7.53 -2.19 -3.73
CA ARG A 78 -6.53 -3.11 -4.25
C ARG A 78 -7.17 -4.12 -5.18
N HIS A 79 -6.73 -4.11 -6.43
CA HIS A 79 -7.13 -5.04 -7.47
C HIS A 79 -5.93 -5.50 -8.25
N LEU A 80 -6.05 -6.64 -8.92
CA LEU A 80 -5.10 -7.03 -9.95
C LEU A 80 -5.20 -6.06 -11.12
N LEU A 81 -4.12 -5.31 -11.39
CA LEU A 81 -4.09 -4.32 -12.46
C LEU A 81 -3.77 -4.96 -13.81
N LYS A 82 -2.67 -5.68 -13.87
CA LYS A 82 -2.22 -6.38 -15.09
C LYS A 82 -1.14 -7.40 -14.77
N THR A 83 -0.88 -8.26 -15.75
CA THR A 83 0.31 -9.11 -15.80
C THR A 83 1.17 -8.69 -16.99
N GLN A 84 2.47 -8.89 -16.90
CA GLN A 84 3.42 -8.60 -17.96
C GLN A 84 4.43 -9.74 -18.08
N ARG A 85 4.60 -10.26 -19.29
CA ARG A 85 5.62 -11.25 -19.63
C ARG A 85 6.22 -10.90 -20.99
N ASP A 86 7.33 -10.17 -20.97
CA ASP A 86 7.99 -9.75 -22.20
C ASP A 86 8.89 -10.84 -22.76
N VAL A 87 9.50 -11.62 -21.89
CA VAL A 87 10.40 -12.73 -22.20
C VAL A 87 9.99 -13.98 -21.43
N HIS A 88 10.62 -15.13 -21.73
CA HIS A 88 10.27 -16.42 -21.10
C HIS A 88 10.79 -16.54 -19.67
N GLU A 89 11.86 -15.83 -19.36
CA GLU A 89 12.66 -15.98 -18.16
C GLU A 89 12.04 -15.32 -16.93
N TRP A 90 11.11 -14.37 -17.12
CA TRP A 90 10.42 -13.71 -16.01
C TRP A 90 9.04 -13.18 -16.41
N PHE A 91 8.21 -12.91 -15.38
CA PHE A 91 6.95 -12.20 -15.52
C PHE A 91 6.70 -11.31 -14.29
N LYS A 92 5.83 -10.34 -14.43
CA LYS A 92 5.41 -9.43 -13.36
C LYS A 92 3.90 -9.44 -13.20
N ILE A 93 3.48 -9.31 -11.96
CA ILE A 93 2.08 -9.11 -11.57
C ILE A 93 2.00 -7.74 -10.90
N TYR A 94 1.06 -6.90 -11.32
CA TYR A 94 0.89 -5.55 -10.81
C TYR A 94 -0.47 -5.43 -10.12
N PHE A 95 -0.48 -4.78 -8.98
CA PHE A 95 -1.67 -4.43 -8.22
C PHE A 95 -1.83 -2.91 -8.17
N THR A 96 -3.06 -2.42 -7.97
CA THR A 96 -3.40 -0.99 -7.94
C THR A 96 -2.94 -0.30 -6.66
N ALA A 97 -2.78 -1.04 -5.56
CA ALA A 97 -2.41 -0.50 -4.26
C ALA A 97 -1.48 -1.46 -3.50
N PRO A 98 -0.66 -0.94 -2.56
CA PRO A 98 0.18 -1.77 -1.71
C PRO A 98 -0.61 -2.63 -0.73
N SER A 99 0.04 -3.66 -0.17
CA SER A 99 -0.47 -4.50 0.89
C SER A 99 0.65 -5.01 1.78
N ASP A 100 0.35 -5.22 3.04
CA ASP A 100 1.27 -5.87 3.99
C ASP A 100 1.37 -7.39 3.73
N THR A 101 0.37 -7.95 3.05
CA THR A 101 0.29 -9.37 2.73
C THR A 101 0.88 -9.66 1.36
N MET A 102 1.85 -10.59 1.32
CA MET A 102 2.43 -11.06 0.06
C MET A 102 1.45 -12.01 -0.65
N PRO A 103 1.18 -11.82 -1.95
CA PRO A 103 0.37 -12.76 -2.73
C PRO A 103 0.98 -14.16 -2.79
N LEU A 104 0.12 -15.18 -2.65
CA LEU A 104 0.50 -16.58 -2.82
C LEU A 104 0.43 -16.95 -4.30
N ILE A 105 1.55 -17.43 -4.84
CA ILE A 105 1.66 -17.85 -6.25
C ILE A 105 1.83 -19.36 -6.30
N GLN A 106 0.94 -20.03 -7.02
CA GLN A 106 0.96 -21.46 -7.26
C GLN A 106 1.07 -21.73 -8.78
N GLY A 107 1.80 -22.77 -9.18
CA GLY A 107 1.93 -23.16 -10.58
C GLY A 107 0.74 -24.00 -11.04
N VAL A 108 0.34 -23.81 -12.29
CA VAL A 108 -0.61 -24.72 -12.95
C VAL A 108 0.17 -25.83 -13.63
N GLY A 109 0.17 -27.02 -13.00
CA GLY A 109 0.90 -28.17 -13.49
C GLY A 109 2.42 -28.21 -13.18
N PHE A 110 2.86 -27.36 -12.22
CA PHE A 110 4.24 -27.36 -11.72
C PHE A 110 4.32 -26.81 -10.28
N ASP A 111 5.39 -27.14 -9.57
CA ASP A 111 5.63 -26.62 -8.21
C ASP A 111 6.28 -25.23 -8.28
N ALA A 112 5.48 -24.19 -8.00
CA ALA A 112 5.95 -22.80 -8.04
C ALA A 112 7.11 -22.52 -7.08
N LYS A 113 7.15 -23.14 -5.90
CA LYS A 113 8.21 -22.92 -4.89
C LYS A 113 9.59 -23.36 -5.41
N LYS A 114 9.63 -24.44 -6.23
CA LYS A 114 10.86 -24.94 -6.83
C LYS A 114 11.21 -24.22 -8.13
N ALA A 115 10.20 -23.93 -8.94
CA ALA A 115 10.35 -23.45 -10.30
C ALA A 115 10.47 -21.93 -10.43
N LEU A 116 10.00 -21.17 -9.45
CA LEU A 116 10.00 -19.71 -9.48
C LEU A 116 10.81 -19.10 -8.33
N LEU A 117 11.51 -18.01 -8.63
CA LEU A 117 12.04 -17.09 -7.63
C LEU A 117 11.13 -15.86 -7.59
N VAL A 118 10.45 -15.67 -6.48
CA VAL A 118 9.48 -14.58 -6.32
C VAL A 118 10.15 -13.41 -5.58
N SER A 119 10.11 -12.23 -6.18
CA SER A 119 10.68 -10.99 -5.65
C SER A 119 9.59 -9.91 -5.59
N PRO A 120 9.04 -9.64 -4.40
CA PRO A 120 8.06 -8.57 -4.23
C PRO A 120 8.74 -7.20 -4.18
N SER A 121 8.01 -6.14 -4.56
CA SER A 121 8.35 -4.75 -4.23
C SER A 121 8.16 -4.50 -2.73
N LYS A 122 8.66 -3.37 -2.23
CA LYS A 122 8.53 -2.99 -0.80
C LYS A 122 7.07 -2.93 -0.32
N GLY A 123 6.13 -2.57 -1.20
CA GLY A 123 4.71 -2.48 -0.88
C GLY A 123 3.88 -3.66 -1.37
N ASN A 124 4.48 -4.74 -1.88
CA ASN A 124 3.78 -5.89 -2.48
C ASN A 124 2.76 -5.50 -3.57
N ASP A 125 2.95 -4.35 -4.21
CA ASP A 125 2.15 -3.86 -5.34
C ASP A 125 2.65 -4.37 -6.70
N THR A 126 3.92 -4.77 -6.74
CA THR A 126 4.55 -5.37 -7.91
C THR A 126 5.30 -6.63 -7.51
N ILE A 127 4.93 -7.75 -8.09
CA ILE A 127 5.58 -9.03 -7.84
C ILE A 127 6.32 -9.47 -9.10
N THR A 128 7.63 -9.59 -9.01
CA THR A 128 8.47 -10.12 -10.09
C THR A 128 8.75 -11.61 -9.84
N CYS A 129 8.47 -12.44 -10.82
CA CYS A 129 8.71 -13.88 -10.75
C CYS A 129 9.71 -14.30 -11.82
N TRP A 130 10.84 -14.84 -11.41
CA TRP A 130 11.87 -15.36 -12.28
C TRP A 130 11.69 -16.87 -12.44
N VAL A 131 11.70 -17.36 -13.68
CA VAL A 131 11.57 -18.77 -14.00
C VAL A 131 12.95 -19.42 -13.86
N ARG A 132 13.10 -20.34 -12.89
CA ARG A 132 14.33 -21.09 -12.65
C ARG A 132 14.36 -22.40 -13.41
N ASP A 133 13.19 -23.00 -13.62
CA ASP A 133 13.05 -24.26 -14.32
C ASP A 133 12.98 -24.03 -15.84
N THR A 134 13.98 -24.50 -16.56
CA THR A 134 14.09 -24.35 -18.02
C THR A 134 12.96 -25.05 -18.79
N THR A 135 12.31 -26.04 -18.21
CA THR A 135 11.16 -26.72 -18.84
C THR A 135 9.93 -25.84 -18.97
N LEU A 136 9.87 -24.74 -18.17
CA LEU A 136 8.82 -23.77 -18.17
C LEU A 136 9.10 -22.55 -19.08
N LEU A 137 10.22 -22.52 -19.76
CA LEU A 137 10.59 -21.49 -20.74
C LEU A 137 9.80 -21.70 -22.06
N ARG A 138 8.48 -21.59 -21.96
CA ARG A 138 7.52 -21.76 -23.06
C ARG A 138 6.73 -20.50 -23.29
N ASP A 139 6.11 -20.33 -24.46
CA ASP A 139 5.41 -19.13 -24.85
C ASP A 139 4.27 -18.77 -23.89
N THR A 140 3.57 -19.76 -23.36
CA THR A 140 2.45 -19.55 -22.42
C THR A 140 2.75 -20.20 -21.08
N LEU A 141 2.51 -19.46 -20.00
CA LEU A 141 2.64 -19.91 -18.61
C LEU A 141 1.41 -19.51 -17.83
N SER A 142 0.86 -20.44 -17.04
CA SER A 142 -0.29 -20.18 -16.17
C SER A 142 0.09 -20.36 -14.71
N VAL A 143 -0.35 -19.43 -13.86
CA VAL A 143 -0.19 -19.47 -12.41
C VAL A 143 -1.52 -19.12 -11.74
N ILE A 144 -1.74 -19.63 -10.54
CA ILE A 144 -2.84 -19.26 -9.67
C ILE A 144 -2.27 -18.24 -8.68
N CYS A 145 -2.89 -17.08 -8.59
CA CYS A 145 -2.51 -16.01 -7.66
C CYS A 145 -3.62 -15.79 -6.66
N THR A 146 -3.34 -16.02 -5.37
CA THR A 146 -4.25 -15.68 -4.27
C THR A 146 -3.72 -14.44 -3.57
N TYR A 147 -4.51 -13.40 -3.51
CA TYR A 147 -4.13 -12.08 -2.98
C TYR A 147 -5.30 -11.42 -2.28
N ASP A 148 -5.01 -10.45 -1.43
CA ASP A 148 -6.01 -9.58 -0.84
C ASP A 148 -6.51 -8.56 -1.88
N ALA A 149 -7.80 -8.57 -2.13
CA ALA A 149 -8.50 -7.62 -2.99
C ALA A 149 -9.45 -6.76 -2.17
N THR A 150 -9.83 -5.61 -2.68
CA THR A 150 -10.86 -4.75 -2.08
C THR A 150 -12.18 -4.96 -2.80
N ASP A 151 -13.24 -5.18 -2.07
CA ASP A 151 -14.60 -5.19 -2.59
C ASP A 151 -15.04 -3.75 -2.89
N ASP A 152 -15.50 -3.49 -4.12
CA ASP A 152 -15.85 -2.14 -4.58
C ASP A 152 -17.10 -1.59 -3.87
N SER A 153 -17.98 -2.46 -3.39
CA SER A 153 -19.22 -2.07 -2.75
C SER A 153 -19.04 -1.74 -1.27
N THR A 154 -18.30 -2.61 -0.56
CA THR A 154 -18.13 -2.51 0.90
C THR A 154 -16.82 -1.84 1.29
N GLY A 155 -15.86 -1.77 0.35
CA GLY A 155 -14.50 -1.32 0.60
C GLY A 155 -13.69 -2.24 1.51
N LEU A 156 -14.23 -3.39 1.91
CA LEU A 156 -13.56 -4.37 2.76
C LEU A 156 -12.55 -5.20 1.95
N ARG A 157 -11.49 -5.63 2.60
CA ARG A 157 -10.52 -6.55 2.00
C ARG A 157 -10.97 -8.00 2.17
N PHE A 158 -10.79 -8.78 1.11
CA PHE A 158 -11.05 -10.21 1.07
C PHE A 158 -9.98 -10.93 0.25
N LEU A 159 -9.82 -12.23 0.47
CA LEU A 159 -8.90 -13.04 -0.33
C LEU A 159 -9.56 -13.42 -1.65
N LYS A 160 -8.92 -13.05 -2.75
CA LYS A 160 -9.32 -13.39 -4.11
C LYS A 160 -8.28 -14.31 -4.75
N THR A 161 -8.77 -15.28 -5.52
CA THR A 161 -7.92 -16.20 -6.27
C THR A 161 -8.23 -16.10 -7.76
N ASP A 162 -7.22 -15.74 -8.53
CA ASP A 162 -7.32 -15.63 -9.98
C ASP A 162 -6.31 -16.56 -10.68
N THR A 163 -6.72 -17.16 -11.79
CA THR A 163 -5.82 -17.90 -12.67
C THR A 163 -5.28 -16.96 -13.75
N LEU A 164 -3.98 -16.73 -13.72
CA LEU A 164 -3.29 -15.80 -14.60
C LEU A 164 -2.57 -16.58 -15.70
N THR A 165 -3.06 -16.45 -16.93
CA THR A 165 -2.41 -17.04 -18.11
C THR A 165 -1.68 -15.94 -18.87
N MET A 166 -0.36 -16.08 -18.96
CA MET A 166 0.53 -15.08 -19.54
C MET A 166 1.25 -15.64 -20.76
N ARG A 167 1.18 -14.90 -21.87
CA ARG A 167 1.93 -15.20 -23.07
C ARG A 167 3.14 -14.28 -23.19
N SER A 168 4.31 -14.85 -23.50
CA SER A 168 5.51 -14.08 -23.77
C SER A 168 5.34 -13.23 -25.02
N LYS A 169 5.76 -11.96 -24.99
CA LYS A 169 5.78 -11.10 -26.18
C LYS A 169 6.82 -11.59 -27.19
N LEU A 170 7.96 -12.09 -26.69
CA LEU A 170 8.98 -12.72 -27.50
C LEU A 170 8.70 -14.23 -27.56
N THR A 171 8.13 -14.72 -28.66
CA THR A 171 7.88 -16.15 -28.84
C THR A 171 9.20 -16.92 -29.08
N LEU A 172 9.22 -18.21 -28.75
CA LEU A 172 10.40 -19.06 -28.96
C LEU A 172 10.85 -19.09 -30.44
N ALA A 173 9.90 -19.09 -31.38
CA ALA A 173 10.18 -19.02 -32.80
C ALA A 173 10.93 -17.73 -33.18
N ARG A 174 10.44 -16.58 -32.66
CA ARG A 174 11.07 -15.27 -32.91
C ARG A 174 12.43 -15.13 -32.23
N LYS A 175 12.59 -15.75 -31.05
CA LYS A 175 13.90 -15.77 -30.35
C LYS A 175 14.93 -16.53 -31.15
N LYS A 176 14.60 -17.73 -31.70
CA LYS A 176 15.47 -18.50 -32.56
C LYS A 176 15.89 -17.71 -33.81
N LEU A 177 14.94 -17.07 -34.49
CA LEU A 177 15.22 -16.27 -35.69
C LEU A 177 16.22 -15.14 -35.38
N GLN A 178 16.02 -14.42 -34.26
CA GLN A 178 16.93 -13.35 -33.83
C GLN A 178 18.34 -13.88 -33.50
N GLU A 179 18.44 -15.07 -32.91
CA GLU A 179 19.72 -15.72 -32.63
C GLU A 179 20.44 -16.12 -33.92
N GLU A 180 19.73 -16.68 -34.89
CA GLU A 180 20.27 -17.03 -36.22
C GLU A 180 20.79 -15.80 -36.95
N GLU A 181 19.98 -14.71 -37.01
CA GLU A 181 20.40 -13.46 -37.64
C GLU A 181 21.64 -12.85 -36.93
N ARG A 182 21.71 -12.94 -35.60
CA ARG A 182 22.86 -12.47 -34.82
C ARG A 182 24.13 -13.26 -35.14
N MET A 183 23.99 -14.59 -35.24
CA MET A 183 25.11 -15.47 -35.58
C MET A 183 25.61 -15.22 -37.01
N GLU A 184 24.72 -15.06 -37.97
CA GLU A 184 25.12 -14.72 -39.36
C GLU A 184 25.84 -13.34 -39.43
N ASN A 185 25.34 -12.38 -38.72
CA ASN A 185 25.98 -11.02 -38.68
C ASN A 185 27.36 -11.12 -38.03
N TRP A 186 27.50 -11.89 -36.96
CA TRP A 186 28.79 -12.11 -36.31
C TRP A 186 29.79 -12.80 -37.25
N GLU A 187 29.37 -13.83 -37.97
CA GLU A 187 30.22 -14.49 -38.98
C GLU A 187 30.62 -13.57 -40.13
N LYS A 188 29.68 -12.77 -40.63
CA LYS A 188 29.97 -11.73 -41.65
C LYS A 188 31.01 -10.73 -41.16
N GLN A 189 30.90 -10.28 -39.91
CA GLN A 189 31.89 -9.38 -39.33
C GLN A 189 33.27 -10.03 -39.12
N ARG A 190 33.27 -11.29 -38.67
CA ARG A 190 34.53 -12.06 -38.51
C ARG A 190 35.25 -12.24 -39.85
N LYS A 191 34.55 -12.60 -40.93
CA LYS A 191 35.11 -12.72 -42.26
C LYS A 191 35.66 -11.42 -42.81
N ARG A 192 35.12 -10.25 -42.43
CA ARG A 192 35.63 -8.91 -42.82
C ARG A 192 36.91 -8.52 -42.09
N ARG A 193 37.13 -9.02 -40.87
CA ARG A 193 38.35 -8.73 -40.08
C ARG A 193 39.55 -9.59 -40.46
N HIS A 194 39.32 -10.64 -41.21
CA HIS A 194 40.38 -11.56 -41.67
C HIS A 194 40.71 -11.39 -43.17
N LYS A 195 40.15 -10.38 -43.82
CA LYS A 195 40.55 -9.86 -45.12
C LYS A 195 41.38 -8.59 -44.97
#